data_eda2583c4ffc1781ff563782e8a04350
#
_entry.id   eda2583c4ffc1781ff563782e8a04350
#
_cell.length_a   1.000
_cell.length_b   1.000
_cell.length_c   1.000
_cell.angle_alpha   90.00
_cell.angle_beta   90.00
_cell.angle_gamma   90.00
#
_symmetry.space_group_name_H-M   'P 1'
#
loop_
_entity.id
_entity.type
_entity.pdbx_description
1 polymer ?
#
loop_
_entity_poly.entity_id
_entity_poly.type
_entity_poly.pdbx_seq_one_letter_code
_entity_poly.pdbx_strand_id
1 'polypeptide(L)'
;INRGALDSNNGVLFSTYNENTLIAYYDWDDFSNTGNSQAQNFQISGFGGGITTLTVSPHNTSSTTLLVGTKTGQLIKVENANNPQAQTKIDIGSNDFLGSISDIEFGNDENHIFVTFYNYGVESIYYTNDGGQTWSSKEGDFPDIPIYSIIQSPLNEDEVIIGTELGVW
;
A
#
# COMPACT_ATOMS: atom_id res chain seq x y z
N ILE A 1 3.44 -14.78 4.99
CA ILE A 1 2.17 -14.57 4.24
C ILE A 1 2.52 -13.71 3.03
N ASN A 2 2.21 -14.19 1.83
CA ASN A 2 2.38 -13.39 0.62
C ASN A 2 1.32 -12.26 0.62
N ARG A 3 1.76 -11.04 0.39
CA ARG A 3 0.89 -9.88 0.20
C ARG A 3 0.63 -9.72 -1.29
N GLY A 4 -0.56 -9.30 -1.65
CA GLY A 4 -0.92 -9.06 -3.04
C GLY A 4 -1.84 -7.87 -3.20
N ALA A 5 -1.77 -7.19 -4.33
CA ALA A 5 -2.65 -6.11 -4.74
C ALA A 5 -2.96 -6.23 -6.23
N LEU A 6 -4.21 -5.96 -6.59
CA LEU A 6 -4.70 -6.09 -7.95
C LEU A 6 -5.03 -4.72 -8.53
N ASP A 7 -4.44 -4.41 -9.67
CA ASP A 7 -4.91 -3.33 -10.55
C ASP A 7 -5.81 -3.93 -11.63
N SER A 8 -7.11 -3.86 -11.40
CA SER A 8 -8.10 -4.38 -12.36
C SER A 8 -8.24 -3.53 -13.62
N ASN A 9 -7.84 -2.25 -13.60
CA ASN A 9 -7.90 -1.38 -14.76
C ASN A 9 -6.80 -1.70 -15.78
N ASN A 10 -5.61 -2.04 -15.28
CA ASN A 10 -4.45 -2.34 -16.10
C ASN A 10 -4.14 -3.86 -16.18
N GLY A 11 -4.97 -4.72 -15.57
CA GLY A 11 -4.81 -6.17 -15.60
C GLY A 11 -3.50 -6.67 -14.96
N VAL A 12 -3.05 -6.05 -13.85
CA VAL A 12 -1.79 -6.40 -13.21
C VAL A 12 -2.02 -6.84 -11.77
N LEU A 13 -1.53 -8.03 -11.44
CA LEU A 13 -1.48 -8.53 -10.07
C LEU A 13 -0.06 -8.40 -9.52
N PHE A 14 0.08 -7.65 -8.43
CA PHE A 14 1.32 -7.55 -7.67
C PHE A 14 1.32 -8.54 -6.52
N SER A 15 2.44 -9.22 -6.31
CA SER A 15 2.61 -10.13 -5.17
C SER A 15 4.03 -10.06 -4.62
N THR A 16 4.19 -10.26 -3.33
CA THR A 16 5.53 -10.36 -2.73
C THR A 16 6.21 -11.66 -3.19
N TYR A 17 7.42 -11.52 -3.73
CA TYR A 17 8.29 -12.64 -4.09
C TYR A 17 9.22 -13.01 -2.92
N ASN A 18 9.80 -12.00 -2.32
CA ASN A 18 10.62 -12.11 -1.11
C ASN A 18 10.51 -10.80 -0.29
N GLU A 19 11.28 -10.66 0.77
CA GLU A 19 11.22 -9.51 1.66
C GLU A 19 11.47 -8.15 0.97
N ASN A 20 12.19 -8.14 -0.16
CA ASN A 20 12.63 -6.90 -0.84
C ASN A 20 12.17 -6.79 -2.30
N THR A 21 11.36 -7.74 -2.77
CA THR A 21 11.02 -7.85 -4.19
C THR A 21 9.54 -8.20 -4.36
N LEU A 22 8.89 -7.51 -5.28
CA LEU A 22 7.58 -7.84 -5.81
C LEU A 22 7.70 -8.51 -7.17
N ILE A 23 6.74 -9.34 -7.53
CA ILE A 23 6.48 -9.75 -8.91
C ILE A 23 5.17 -9.08 -9.36
N ALA A 24 5.19 -8.48 -10.54
CA ALA A 24 4.03 -8.04 -11.27
C ALA A 24 3.68 -9.07 -12.35
N TYR A 25 2.46 -9.56 -12.33
CA TYR A 25 1.92 -10.52 -13.29
C TYR A 25 0.90 -9.83 -14.19
N TYR A 26 1.10 -9.92 -15.51
CA TYR A 26 0.17 -9.41 -16.52
C TYR A 26 -0.66 -10.54 -17.08
N ASP A 27 -1.83 -10.18 -17.65
CA ASP A 27 -2.71 -11.12 -18.35
C ASP A 27 -3.05 -12.36 -17.51
N TRP A 28 -3.06 -12.20 -16.18
CA TRP A 28 -3.35 -13.27 -15.22
C TRP A 28 -4.78 -13.80 -15.35
N ASP A 29 -5.68 -13.02 -15.96
CA ASP A 29 -7.10 -13.35 -16.20
C ASP A 29 -7.35 -14.00 -17.56
N ASP A 30 -6.37 -14.08 -18.45
CA ASP A 30 -6.49 -14.80 -19.72
C ASP A 30 -6.34 -16.32 -19.52
N PHE A 31 -7.35 -16.92 -18.92
CA PHE A 31 -7.48 -18.39 -18.82
C PHE A 31 -7.89 -19.04 -20.16
N SER A 32 -8.10 -18.26 -21.23
CA SER A 32 -8.53 -18.78 -22.53
C SER A 32 -7.42 -19.48 -23.32
N ASN A 33 -6.17 -19.26 -22.95
CA ASN A 33 -5.02 -19.77 -23.68
C ASN A 33 -4.58 -21.13 -23.12
N THR A 34 -5.22 -22.16 -23.62
CA THR A 34 -4.94 -23.57 -23.30
C THR A 34 -3.55 -24.01 -23.74
N GLY A 35 -2.49 -23.54 -23.10
CA GLY A 35 -1.19 -24.18 -23.22
C GLY A 35 0.03 -23.30 -23.44
N ASN A 36 -0.09 -21.98 -23.56
CA ASN A 36 1.07 -21.11 -23.81
C ASN A 36 0.98 -19.70 -23.24
N SER A 37 0.13 -19.48 -22.24
CA SER A 37 0.14 -18.22 -21.49
C SER A 37 1.42 -18.13 -20.68
N GLN A 38 2.46 -17.61 -21.29
CA GLN A 38 3.58 -17.02 -20.61
C GLN A 38 3.00 -15.77 -19.93
N ALA A 39 2.44 -15.91 -18.71
CA ALA A 39 2.15 -14.77 -17.90
C ALA A 39 3.40 -13.90 -17.89
N GLN A 40 3.35 -12.77 -18.57
CA GLN A 40 4.49 -11.88 -18.58
C GLN A 40 4.64 -11.35 -17.18
N ASN A 41 5.77 -11.59 -16.57
CA ASN A 41 6.06 -11.07 -15.24
C ASN A 41 7.36 -10.29 -15.26
N PHE A 42 7.45 -9.32 -14.37
CA PHE A 42 8.70 -8.65 -14.06
C PHE A 42 8.81 -8.39 -12.56
N GLN A 43 10.04 -8.21 -12.11
CA GLN A 43 10.32 -7.95 -10.71
C GLN A 43 10.52 -6.46 -10.44
N ILE A 44 9.95 -5.99 -9.34
CA ILE A 44 10.22 -4.68 -8.76
C ILE A 44 10.98 -4.93 -7.46
N SER A 45 12.26 -4.56 -7.41
CA SER A 45 13.14 -4.84 -6.27
C SER A 45 13.64 -3.57 -5.58
N GLY A 46 14.32 -3.72 -4.45
CA GLY A 46 14.96 -2.63 -3.71
C GLY A 46 14.05 -1.97 -2.69
N PHE A 47 13.10 -2.73 -2.13
CA PHE A 47 12.34 -2.33 -0.94
C PHE A 47 13.17 -2.70 0.29
N GLY A 48 13.54 -1.70 1.09
CA GLY A 48 14.27 -1.93 2.34
C GLY A 48 13.34 -2.48 3.44
N GLY A 49 13.87 -3.33 4.32
CA GLY A 49 13.22 -3.64 5.59
C GLY A 49 12.05 -4.63 5.60
N GLY A 50 11.77 -5.31 4.50
CA GLY A 50 10.71 -6.32 4.39
C GLY A 50 9.31 -5.73 4.13
N ILE A 51 8.71 -6.16 3.03
CA ILE A 51 7.38 -5.70 2.59
C ILE A 51 6.29 -6.24 3.51
N THR A 52 5.41 -5.36 4.00
CA THR A 52 4.31 -5.71 4.91
C THR A 52 2.93 -5.49 4.31
N THR A 53 2.77 -4.50 3.44
CA THR A 53 1.49 -4.21 2.80
C THR A 53 1.67 -3.62 1.41
N LEU A 54 0.66 -3.79 0.57
CA LEU A 54 0.60 -3.32 -0.82
C LEU A 54 -0.78 -2.75 -1.07
N THR A 55 -0.86 -1.56 -1.67
CA THR A 55 -2.13 -0.96 -2.06
C THR A 55 -1.99 -0.29 -3.43
N VAL A 56 -2.87 -0.66 -4.36
CA VAL A 56 -2.99 -0.02 -5.68
C VAL A 56 -3.95 1.16 -5.56
N SER A 57 -3.59 2.29 -6.17
CA SER A 57 -4.48 3.45 -6.25
C SER A 57 -5.75 3.11 -7.07
N PRO A 58 -6.93 3.37 -6.52
CA PRO A 58 -8.18 3.24 -7.28
C PRO A 58 -8.44 4.43 -8.20
N HIS A 59 -7.68 5.52 -8.07
CA HIS A 59 -7.95 6.80 -8.73
C HIS A 59 -7.27 6.94 -10.10
N ASN A 60 -6.11 6.29 -10.29
CA ASN A 60 -5.39 6.34 -11.56
C ASN A 60 -5.71 5.11 -12.41
N THR A 61 -6.49 5.31 -13.47
CA THR A 61 -6.90 4.24 -14.39
C THR A 61 -6.01 4.13 -15.63
N SER A 62 -5.11 5.07 -15.85
CA SER A 62 -4.23 5.12 -17.04
C SER A 62 -2.86 4.48 -16.81
N SER A 63 -2.42 4.45 -15.56
CA SER A 63 -1.20 3.78 -15.13
C SER A 63 -1.34 3.33 -13.67
N THR A 64 -0.55 2.35 -13.27
CA THR A 64 -0.62 1.84 -11.89
C THR A 64 0.23 2.68 -10.96
N THR A 65 -0.42 3.28 -9.96
CA THR A 65 0.24 3.81 -8.75
C THR A 65 0.14 2.76 -7.65
N LEU A 66 1.28 2.28 -7.16
CA LEU A 66 1.36 1.27 -6.10
C LEU A 66 2.06 1.86 -4.88
N LEU A 67 1.45 1.73 -3.71
CA LEU A 67 2.10 2.01 -2.42
C LEU A 67 2.58 0.71 -1.79
N VAL A 68 3.77 0.76 -1.22
CA VAL A 68 4.44 -0.38 -0.58
C VAL A 68 4.91 0.02 0.81
N GLY A 69 4.33 -0.59 1.83
CA GLY A 69 4.74 -0.44 3.22
C GLY A 69 5.71 -1.51 3.67
N THR A 70 6.60 -1.18 4.61
CA THR A 70 7.64 -2.09 5.12
C THR A 70 7.61 -2.24 6.64
N LYS A 71 8.31 -3.25 7.14
CA LYS A 71 8.50 -3.51 8.59
C LYS A 71 9.27 -2.39 9.31
N THR A 72 10.01 -1.58 8.57
CA THR A 72 10.87 -0.52 9.11
C THR A 72 10.27 0.88 8.95
N GLY A 73 9.00 0.96 8.57
CA GLY A 73 8.29 2.24 8.43
C GLY A 73 8.55 2.96 7.10
N GLN A 74 9.24 2.35 6.13
CA GLN A 74 9.35 2.96 4.81
C GLN A 74 8.04 2.83 4.05
N LEU A 75 7.60 3.91 3.42
CA LEU A 75 6.46 3.97 2.54
C LEU A 75 6.92 4.38 1.14
N ILE A 76 6.97 3.43 0.23
CA ILE A 76 7.47 3.63 -1.12
C ILE A 76 6.29 3.74 -2.10
N LYS A 77 6.23 4.86 -2.82
CA LYS A 77 5.34 5.05 -3.97
C LYS A 77 6.05 4.57 -5.23
N VAL A 78 5.43 3.67 -5.95
CA VAL A 78 5.88 3.21 -7.28
C VAL A 78 4.90 3.75 -8.31
N GLU A 79 5.34 4.69 -9.12
CA GLU A 79 4.58 5.23 -10.24
C GLU A 79 4.85 4.40 -11.50
N ASN A 80 3.85 4.29 -12.38
CA ASN A 80 3.90 3.44 -13.57
C ASN A 80 4.31 2.00 -13.23
N ALA A 81 3.82 1.47 -12.11
CA ALA A 81 4.20 0.15 -11.62
C ALA A 81 3.84 -0.99 -12.60
N ASN A 82 2.94 -0.74 -13.56
CA ASN A 82 2.60 -1.63 -14.66
C ASN A 82 3.57 -1.55 -15.85
N ASN A 83 4.59 -0.71 -15.82
CA ASN A 83 5.54 -0.55 -16.93
C ASN A 83 7.00 -0.64 -16.45
N PRO A 84 7.70 -1.77 -16.68
CA PRO A 84 9.07 -1.98 -16.18
C PRO A 84 10.10 -0.99 -16.74
N GLN A 85 9.82 -0.32 -17.88
CA GLN A 85 10.73 0.66 -18.48
C GLN A 85 10.48 2.08 -17.98
N ALA A 86 9.29 2.38 -17.42
CA ALA A 86 8.89 3.73 -17.02
C ALA A 86 8.64 3.87 -15.50
N GLN A 87 8.74 2.77 -14.74
CA GLN A 87 8.47 2.82 -13.31
C GLN A 87 9.49 3.67 -12.56
N THR A 88 9.01 4.45 -11.62
CA THR A 88 9.82 5.21 -10.67
C THR A 88 9.44 4.86 -9.25
N LYS A 89 10.40 4.95 -8.33
CA LYS A 89 10.19 4.71 -6.89
C LYS A 89 10.58 5.94 -6.10
N ILE A 90 9.70 6.36 -5.22
CA ILE A 90 9.89 7.53 -4.35
C ILE A 90 9.53 7.12 -2.93
N ASP A 91 10.41 7.35 -1.98
CA ASP A 91 10.07 7.23 -0.56
C ASP A 91 9.27 8.47 -0.17
N ILE A 92 8.01 8.25 0.20
CA ILE A 92 7.07 9.30 0.61
C ILE A 92 6.74 9.21 2.11
N GLY A 93 7.43 8.33 2.86
CA GLY A 93 7.25 8.17 4.30
C GLY A 93 7.80 9.36 5.10
N SER A 94 7.45 9.39 6.39
CA SER A 94 7.99 10.36 7.36
C SER A 94 9.12 9.74 8.18
N ASN A 95 10.04 10.59 8.67
CA ASN A 95 11.01 10.18 9.68
C ASN A 95 10.35 9.82 11.03
N ASP A 96 9.08 10.21 11.22
CA ASP A 96 8.28 9.88 12.40
C ASP A 96 7.63 8.49 12.31
N PHE A 97 7.73 7.83 11.15
CA PHE A 97 7.21 6.47 10.95
C PHE A 97 8.08 5.46 11.69
N LEU A 98 7.65 5.09 12.89
CA LEU A 98 8.36 4.16 13.75
C LEU A 98 7.60 2.83 13.80
N GLY A 99 8.23 1.78 13.24
CA GLY A 99 7.66 0.43 13.29
C GLY A 99 7.17 -0.10 11.95
N SER A 100 6.35 -1.14 12.02
CA SER A 100 5.87 -1.88 10.85
C SER A 100 4.58 -1.25 10.32
N ILE A 101 4.57 -0.82 9.08
CA ILE A 101 3.35 -0.40 8.41
C ILE A 101 2.43 -1.62 8.27
N SER A 102 1.22 -1.52 8.82
CA SER A 102 0.22 -2.59 8.78
C SER A 102 -0.70 -2.47 7.59
N ASP A 103 -1.16 -1.25 7.29
CA ASP A 103 -2.07 -0.99 6.19
C ASP A 103 -1.90 0.41 5.60
N ILE A 104 -2.36 0.57 4.36
CA ILE A 104 -2.32 1.81 3.60
C ILE A 104 -3.65 1.94 2.87
N GLU A 105 -4.32 3.08 3.05
CA GLU A 105 -5.58 3.38 2.38
C GLU A 105 -5.49 4.69 1.62
N PHE A 106 -5.92 4.70 0.37
CA PHE A 106 -6.17 5.94 -0.36
C PHE A 106 -7.53 6.53 0.05
N GLY A 107 -7.54 7.83 0.31
CA GLY A 107 -8.77 8.57 0.53
C GLY A 107 -9.46 8.96 -0.79
N ASN A 108 -9.96 10.19 -0.86
CA ASN A 108 -10.75 10.68 -2.00
C ASN A 108 -9.98 10.82 -3.31
N ASP A 109 -8.67 10.93 -3.25
CA ASP A 109 -7.76 11.00 -4.40
C ASP A 109 -6.37 10.46 -4.03
N GLU A 110 -5.42 10.51 -4.95
CA GLU A 110 -4.05 10.02 -4.74
C GLU A 110 -3.22 10.86 -3.75
N ASN A 111 -3.66 12.07 -3.39
CA ASN A 111 -2.95 12.90 -2.41
C ASN A 111 -3.38 12.59 -0.98
N HIS A 112 -4.58 12.01 -0.81
CA HIS A 112 -5.12 11.66 0.49
C HIS A 112 -4.78 10.22 0.81
N ILE A 113 -3.85 10.02 1.78
CA ILE A 113 -3.35 8.69 2.14
C ILE A 113 -3.36 8.53 3.66
N PHE A 114 -3.88 7.42 4.13
CA PHE A 114 -3.78 6.97 5.51
C PHE A 114 -2.77 5.84 5.61
N VAL A 115 -2.01 5.83 6.70
CA VAL A 115 -1.03 4.77 7.01
C VAL A 115 -1.20 4.36 8.47
N THR A 116 -1.24 3.06 8.73
CA THR A 116 -1.34 2.52 10.08
C THR A 116 -0.14 1.66 10.46
N PHE A 117 0.08 1.49 11.77
CA PHE A 117 1.22 0.77 12.33
C PHE A 117 0.79 -0.33 13.28
N TYR A 118 1.55 -1.43 13.24
CA TYR A 118 1.32 -2.66 14.00
C TYR A 118 2.08 -2.72 15.32
N ASN A 119 2.58 -1.65 15.82
CA ASN A 119 3.44 -1.63 16.99
C ASN A 119 2.77 -0.94 18.17
N TYR A 120 3.09 -1.38 19.38
CA TYR A 120 2.84 -0.62 20.60
C TYR A 120 3.90 0.47 20.80
N GLY A 121 3.54 1.55 21.49
CA GLY A 121 4.46 2.62 21.85
C GLY A 121 4.88 3.51 20.69
N VAL A 122 4.07 3.56 19.64
CA VAL A 122 4.26 4.42 18.47
C VAL A 122 2.94 5.09 18.11
N GLU A 123 3.00 6.22 17.42
CA GLU A 123 1.82 6.79 16.79
C GLU A 123 1.30 5.82 15.73
N SER A 124 0.07 5.38 15.86
CA SER A 124 -0.48 4.25 15.09
C SER A 124 -1.22 4.66 13.82
N ILE A 125 -1.56 5.96 13.64
CA ILE A 125 -2.30 6.48 12.50
C ILE A 125 -1.66 7.76 12.00
N TYR A 126 -1.28 7.78 10.72
CA TYR A 126 -0.83 8.99 10.04
C TYR A 126 -1.68 9.26 8.80
N TYR A 127 -1.78 10.53 8.45
CA TYR A 127 -2.51 11.01 7.30
C TYR A 127 -1.75 12.10 6.57
N THR A 128 -1.83 12.09 5.25
CA THR A 128 -1.38 13.15 4.35
C THR A 128 -2.53 13.58 3.43
N ASN A 129 -2.52 14.84 3.01
CA ASN A 129 -3.39 15.39 1.96
C ASN A 129 -2.60 16.04 0.81
N ASP A 130 -1.31 15.79 0.75
CA ASP A 130 -0.39 16.34 -0.24
C ASP A 130 0.50 15.27 -0.92
N GLY A 131 0.03 14.03 -0.92
CA GLY A 131 0.71 12.91 -1.58
C GLY A 131 1.97 12.43 -0.85
N GLY A 132 2.06 12.68 0.45
CA GLY A 132 3.18 12.25 1.29
C GLY A 132 4.31 13.28 1.42
N GLN A 133 4.09 14.53 1.03
CA GLN A 133 5.07 15.60 1.28
C GLN A 133 5.10 15.99 2.75
N THR A 134 3.94 16.00 3.40
CA THR A 134 3.81 16.20 4.85
C THR A 134 2.86 15.17 5.46
N TRP A 135 3.12 14.80 6.71
CA TRP A 135 2.32 13.84 7.46
C TRP A 135 1.89 14.40 8.80
N SER A 136 0.68 14.06 9.23
CA SER A 136 0.14 14.40 10.54
C SER A 136 -0.39 13.16 11.24
N SER A 137 -0.11 13.02 12.54
CA SER A 137 -0.74 11.99 13.36
C SER A 137 -2.25 12.24 13.47
N LYS A 138 -3.02 11.16 13.41
CA LYS A 138 -4.47 11.14 13.62
C LYS A 138 -4.88 10.24 14.78
N GLU A 139 -3.95 9.84 15.62
CA GLU A 139 -4.20 8.95 16.76
C GLU A 139 -5.12 9.60 17.81
N GLY A 140 -4.92 10.90 18.10
CA GLY A 140 -5.77 11.61 19.07
C GLY A 140 -5.71 10.99 20.46
N ASP A 141 -6.88 10.60 20.99
CA ASP A 141 -7.05 9.91 22.28
C ASP A 141 -7.23 8.38 22.12
N PHE A 142 -6.93 7.85 20.94
CA PHE A 142 -6.96 6.41 20.68
C PHE A 142 -5.92 5.69 21.56
N PRO A 143 -6.26 4.55 22.20
CA PRO A 143 -5.34 3.84 23.05
C PRO A 143 -4.15 3.26 22.27
N ASP A 144 -2.99 3.16 22.95
CA ASP A 144 -1.79 2.54 22.39
C ASP A 144 -1.99 1.03 22.15
N ILE A 145 -2.59 0.70 21.00
CA ILE A 145 -2.82 -0.68 20.55
C ILE A 145 -2.52 -0.82 19.05
N PRO A 146 -2.04 -2.01 18.62
CA PRO A 146 -1.77 -2.27 17.21
C PRO A 146 -3.01 -2.12 16.33
N ILE A 147 -2.84 -1.43 15.19
CA ILE A 147 -3.86 -1.34 14.15
C ILE A 147 -3.48 -2.28 13.01
N TYR A 148 -4.44 -3.08 12.54
CA TYR A 148 -4.23 -4.07 11.47
C TYR A 148 -4.71 -3.59 10.11
N SER A 149 -5.77 -2.78 10.11
CA SER A 149 -6.39 -2.29 8.87
C SER A 149 -7.08 -0.96 9.10
N ILE A 150 -7.21 -0.18 8.04
CA ILE A 150 -7.92 1.09 8.01
C ILE A 150 -8.71 1.20 6.71
N ILE A 151 -9.88 1.80 6.76
CA ILE A 151 -10.68 2.16 5.60
C ILE A 151 -11.36 3.50 5.84
N GLN A 152 -11.33 4.39 4.87
CA GLN A 152 -12.11 5.62 4.93
C GLN A 152 -13.60 5.30 4.66
N SER A 153 -14.48 5.92 5.42
CA SER A 153 -15.93 5.77 5.24
C SER A 153 -16.34 6.31 3.86
N PRO A 154 -17.04 5.51 3.03
CA PRO A 154 -17.53 6.00 1.75
C PRO A 154 -18.68 7.00 1.88
N LEU A 155 -19.22 7.18 3.09
CA LEU A 155 -20.36 8.07 3.38
C LEU A 155 -19.94 9.38 4.04
N ASN A 156 -18.75 9.43 4.64
CA ASN A 156 -18.24 10.59 5.36
C ASN A 156 -16.71 10.60 5.31
N GLU A 157 -16.12 11.57 4.61
CA GLU A 157 -14.67 11.70 4.42
C GLU A 157 -13.89 11.99 5.71
N ASP A 158 -14.57 12.50 6.74
CA ASP A 158 -13.99 12.79 8.05
C ASP A 158 -13.98 11.56 8.98
N GLU A 159 -14.44 10.41 8.49
CA GLU A 159 -14.59 9.20 9.28
C GLU A 159 -13.72 8.07 8.70
N VAL A 160 -12.98 7.40 9.57
CA VAL A 160 -12.25 6.15 9.24
C VAL A 160 -12.72 5.03 10.17
N ILE A 161 -12.68 3.82 9.66
CA ILE A 161 -12.96 2.60 10.42
C ILE A 161 -11.64 1.84 10.52
N ILE A 162 -11.25 1.47 11.73
CA ILE A 162 -10.00 0.76 11.98
C ILE A 162 -10.25 -0.61 12.61
N GLY A 163 -9.49 -1.59 12.14
CA GLY A 163 -9.44 -2.93 12.72
C GLY A 163 -8.23 -3.07 13.64
N THR A 164 -8.47 -3.46 14.90
CA THR A 164 -7.46 -3.59 15.94
C THR A 164 -7.49 -4.97 16.58
N GLU A 165 -6.56 -5.26 17.49
CA GLU A 165 -6.60 -6.50 18.27
C GLU A 165 -7.80 -6.58 19.24
N LEU A 166 -8.42 -5.44 19.59
CA LEU A 166 -9.57 -5.37 20.47
C LEU A 166 -10.91 -5.28 19.71
N GLY A 167 -10.88 -5.29 18.38
CA GLY A 167 -12.05 -5.20 17.53
C GLY A 167 -12.03 -4.03 16.57
N VAL A 168 -13.22 -3.60 16.13
CA VAL A 168 -13.42 -2.51 15.17
C VAL A 168 -13.78 -1.23 15.92
N TRP A 169 -13.19 -0.15 15.49
CA TRP A 169 -13.39 1.21 16.04
C TRP A 169 -13.80 2.16 14.94
#